data_7ea2ef5de5c05b5e30837f4abcc23ab7
#
_entry.id   7ea2ef5de5c05b5e30837f4abcc23ab7
#
_cell.length_a   1.000
_cell.length_b   1.000
_cell.length_c   1.000
_cell.angle_alpha   90.00
_cell.angle_beta   90.00
_cell.angle_gamma   90.00
#
_symmetry.space_group_name_H-M   'P 1'
#
loop_
_entity.id
_entity.type
_entity.pdbx_description
1 polymer ?
#
loop_
_entity_poly.entity_id
_entity_poly.type
_entity_poly.pdbx_seq_one_letter_code
_entity_poly.pdbx_strand_id
1 'polypeptide(L)'
;MQQGVGGGVREVSKVPGWRERLAAWLALFRLPFHTVGVLPFILGMVLAWRLEGAFRWDVCLWGTLGVVCVMLATYCAGEYWDVAEDTLVDRLGRSRFAGGSGVIQRGLLPRSAALGASLASLVLAVGVALVLQLGYRTGPWTIPFAALALLGGFFYSARPVRWVSKGVGELWIVFCYGWLPVAVGYYLQTGKVAPVVHWLAVPIGLTIFNVILLNEFPDYEADRAAGKGNLAVRLGRERASVLYGLASVGSWVAMFLSLGQGVPRLAVWLYLPILALSLALTMLVVRGRWRERATLERLCGANLVVNLGTTAAYVVAFLVG
;
A
#
# COMPACT_ATOMS: atom_id res chain seq x y z
N MET A 1 7.67 64.41 -4.18
CA MET A 1 7.04 63.27 -4.88
C MET A 1 7.13 62.06 -3.97
N GLN A 2 6.04 61.77 -3.26
CA GLN A 2 5.89 60.64 -2.36
C GLN A 2 5.52 59.41 -3.20
N GLN A 3 6.34 58.37 -3.20
CA GLN A 3 5.96 57.07 -3.74
C GLN A 3 5.29 56.27 -2.65
N GLY A 4 4.03 55.91 -2.88
CA GLY A 4 3.22 55.12 -1.98
C GLY A 4 3.73 53.66 -1.89
N VAL A 5 3.92 53.23 -0.64
CA VAL A 5 4.17 51.84 -0.27
C VAL A 5 2.85 51.08 -0.43
N GLY A 6 2.76 50.27 -1.49
CA GLY A 6 1.64 49.37 -1.68
C GLY A 6 1.66 48.25 -0.63
N GLY A 7 0.78 48.34 0.36
CA GLY A 7 0.56 47.27 1.34
C GLY A 7 -0.03 46.05 0.66
N GLY A 8 0.73 44.98 0.56
CA GLY A 8 0.23 43.66 0.15
C GLY A 8 -0.81 43.19 1.17
N VAL A 9 -2.06 43.15 0.79
CA VAL A 9 -3.16 42.57 1.55
C VAL A 9 -2.82 41.07 1.67
N ARG A 10 -2.41 40.60 2.86
CA ARG A 10 -2.37 39.17 3.17
C ARG A 10 -3.81 38.66 3.02
N GLU A 11 -4.06 37.87 1.99
CA GLU A 11 -5.28 37.07 1.93
C GLU A 11 -5.46 36.35 3.25
N VAL A 12 -6.50 36.75 4.00
CA VAL A 12 -6.92 36.04 5.20
C VAL A 12 -7.37 34.66 4.74
N SER A 13 -6.55 33.64 5.03
CA SER A 13 -6.88 32.25 4.71
C SER A 13 -8.22 31.90 5.32
N LYS A 14 -9.24 31.72 4.48
CA LYS A 14 -10.57 31.28 4.92
C LYS A 14 -10.42 30.04 5.77
N VAL A 15 -10.93 30.04 6.99
CA VAL A 15 -11.00 28.85 7.82
C VAL A 15 -11.83 27.79 7.08
N PRO A 16 -11.29 26.58 6.81
CA PRO A 16 -11.99 25.57 6.03
C PRO A 16 -13.33 25.21 6.69
N GLY A 17 -14.40 25.14 5.88
CA GLY A 17 -15.71 24.71 6.32
C GLY A 17 -15.72 23.25 6.78
N TRP A 18 -16.78 22.81 7.49
CA TRP A 18 -16.86 21.43 7.99
C TRP A 18 -16.79 20.35 6.88
N ARG A 19 -17.40 20.63 5.70
CA ARG A 19 -17.34 19.73 4.52
C ARG A 19 -15.93 19.62 3.97
N GLU A 20 -15.20 20.71 3.89
CA GLU A 20 -13.80 20.74 3.45
C GLU A 20 -12.90 19.97 4.44
N ARG A 21 -13.13 20.14 5.74
CA ARG A 21 -12.42 19.38 6.78
C ARG A 21 -12.72 17.90 6.70
N LEU A 22 -13.97 17.48 6.51
CA LEU A 22 -14.33 16.07 6.33
C LEU A 22 -13.66 15.48 5.09
N ALA A 23 -13.71 16.19 3.95
CA ALA A 23 -13.04 15.78 2.73
C ALA A 23 -11.51 15.66 2.92
N ALA A 24 -10.91 16.58 3.69
CA ALA A 24 -9.48 16.53 4.02
C ALA A 24 -9.12 15.30 4.87
N TRP A 25 -9.93 14.94 5.85
CA TRP A 25 -9.74 13.71 6.64
C TRP A 25 -9.87 12.44 5.80
N LEU A 26 -10.87 12.36 4.93
CA LEU A 26 -11.04 11.22 4.02
C LEU A 26 -9.85 11.09 3.05
N ALA A 27 -9.34 12.23 2.56
CA ALA A 27 -8.14 12.25 1.72
C ALA A 27 -6.89 11.81 2.49
N LEU A 28 -6.70 12.30 3.74
CA LEU A 28 -5.60 11.90 4.63
C LEU A 28 -5.60 10.39 4.88
N PHE A 29 -6.76 9.80 5.11
CA PHE A 29 -6.91 8.37 5.38
C PHE A 29 -6.71 7.48 4.15
N ARG A 30 -6.70 8.03 2.94
CA ARG A 30 -6.41 7.32 1.68
C ARG A 30 -7.23 6.02 1.53
N LEU A 31 -8.52 6.05 1.88
CA LEU A 31 -9.40 4.88 1.99
C LEU A 31 -9.33 3.89 0.80
N PRO A 32 -9.29 4.34 -0.48
CA PRO A 32 -9.20 3.39 -1.60
C PRO A 32 -7.95 2.50 -1.56
N PHE A 33 -6.86 2.98 -0.98
CA PHE A 33 -5.61 2.20 -0.88
C PHE A 33 -5.62 1.12 0.20
N HIS A 34 -6.63 1.10 1.09
CA HIS A 34 -6.76 0.03 2.08
C HIS A 34 -7.05 -1.33 1.44
N THR A 35 -7.61 -1.34 0.24
CA THR A 35 -7.90 -2.57 -0.50
C THR A 35 -6.65 -3.42 -0.76
N VAL A 36 -5.47 -2.81 -0.93
CA VAL A 36 -4.21 -3.54 -1.18
C VAL A 36 -3.71 -4.35 0.03
N GLY A 37 -4.16 -4.02 1.24
CA GLY A 37 -3.86 -4.81 2.45
C GLY A 37 -5.03 -5.69 2.89
N VAL A 38 -6.26 -5.17 2.80
CA VAL A 38 -7.47 -5.89 3.22
C VAL A 38 -7.75 -7.09 2.32
N LEU A 39 -7.59 -6.96 1.00
CA LEU A 39 -7.90 -8.05 0.08
C LEU A 39 -6.96 -9.27 0.25
N PRO A 40 -5.63 -9.13 0.38
CA PRO A 40 -4.76 -10.25 0.72
C PRO A 40 -5.06 -10.85 2.12
N PHE A 41 -5.46 -10.04 3.10
CA PHE A 41 -5.89 -10.54 4.40
C PHE A 41 -7.16 -11.40 4.28
N ILE A 42 -8.15 -10.97 3.52
CA ILE A 42 -9.35 -11.77 3.21
C ILE A 42 -8.98 -13.06 2.47
N LEU A 43 -8.01 -13.02 1.55
CA LEU A 43 -7.52 -14.25 0.92
C LEU A 43 -7.04 -15.26 1.97
N GLY A 44 -6.26 -14.82 2.97
CA GLY A 44 -5.83 -15.70 4.07
C GLY A 44 -6.99 -16.32 4.83
N MET A 45 -8.05 -15.55 5.11
CA MET A 45 -9.27 -16.05 5.75
C MET A 45 -10.01 -17.08 4.88
N VAL A 46 -10.14 -16.81 3.58
CA VAL A 46 -10.76 -17.73 2.62
C VAL A 46 -9.98 -19.04 2.52
N LEU A 47 -8.64 -18.97 2.51
CA LEU A 47 -7.79 -20.16 2.53
C LEU A 47 -8.01 -21.00 3.79
N ALA A 48 -8.08 -20.38 4.97
CA ALA A 48 -8.35 -21.08 6.23
C ALA A 48 -9.71 -21.79 6.19
N TRP A 49 -10.73 -21.14 5.65
CA TRP A 49 -12.05 -21.73 5.48
C TRP A 49 -12.05 -22.91 4.52
N ARG A 50 -11.44 -22.75 3.35
CA ARG A 50 -11.49 -23.75 2.27
C ARG A 50 -10.58 -24.96 2.53
N LEU A 51 -9.45 -24.76 3.17
CA LEU A 51 -8.47 -25.83 3.40
C LEU A 51 -8.64 -26.53 4.75
N GLU A 52 -9.14 -25.84 5.77
CA GLU A 52 -9.23 -26.34 7.15
C GLU A 52 -10.67 -26.38 7.67
N GLY A 53 -11.65 -25.87 6.92
CA GLY A 53 -13.02 -25.68 7.42
C GLY A 53 -13.15 -24.63 8.53
N ALA A 54 -12.07 -23.90 8.83
CA ALA A 54 -12.00 -22.97 9.94
C ALA A 54 -12.40 -21.56 9.51
N PHE A 55 -13.56 -21.08 10.00
CA PHE A 55 -13.99 -19.71 9.75
C PHE A 55 -14.77 -19.14 10.95
N ARG A 56 -14.26 -18.05 11.49
CA ARG A 56 -14.84 -17.29 12.57
C ARG A 56 -15.09 -15.85 12.11
N TRP A 57 -16.35 -15.46 11.97
CA TRP A 57 -16.75 -14.13 11.52
C TRP A 57 -16.25 -13.00 12.42
N ASP A 58 -16.32 -13.20 13.74
CA ASP A 58 -15.85 -12.27 14.74
C ASP A 58 -14.35 -11.99 14.59
N VAL A 59 -13.53 -13.02 14.41
CA VAL A 59 -12.09 -12.91 14.16
C VAL A 59 -11.81 -12.22 12.82
N CYS A 60 -12.62 -12.50 11.78
CA CYS A 60 -12.53 -11.85 10.49
C CYS A 60 -12.76 -10.33 10.59
N LEU A 61 -13.81 -9.91 11.29
CA LEU A 61 -14.16 -8.50 11.49
C LEU A 61 -13.08 -7.76 12.29
N TRP A 62 -12.67 -8.32 13.45
CA TRP A 62 -11.61 -7.73 14.26
C TRP A 62 -10.28 -7.69 13.52
N GLY A 63 -9.91 -8.76 12.83
CA GLY A 63 -8.67 -8.79 12.04
C GLY A 63 -8.66 -7.78 10.90
N THR A 64 -9.78 -7.62 10.18
CA THR A 64 -9.93 -6.58 9.16
C THR A 64 -9.80 -5.18 9.75
N LEU A 65 -10.42 -4.92 10.91
CA LEU A 65 -10.26 -3.67 11.63
C LEU A 65 -8.78 -3.43 12.00
N GLY A 66 -8.09 -4.47 12.47
CA GLY A 66 -6.65 -4.41 12.77
C GLY A 66 -5.82 -4.01 11.56
N VAL A 67 -6.05 -4.65 10.40
CA VAL A 67 -5.37 -4.29 9.13
C VAL A 67 -5.63 -2.83 8.76
N VAL A 68 -6.88 -2.37 8.83
CA VAL A 68 -7.24 -0.98 8.55
C VAL A 68 -6.53 -0.02 9.50
N CYS A 69 -6.49 -0.32 10.80
CA CYS A 69 -5.79 0.52 11.79
C CYS A 69 -4.28 0.58 11.52
N VAL A 70 -3.63 -0.54 11.17
CA VAL A 70 -2.20 -0.57 10.78
C VAL A 70 -1.96 0.31 9.56
N MET A 71 -2.81 0.23 8.54
CA MET A 71 -2.68 1.02 7.32
C MET A 71 -2.91 2.51 7.58
N LEU A 72 -3.91 2.87 8.41
CA LEU A 72 -4.13 4.25 8.84
C LEU A 72 -2.91 4.80 9.61
N ALA A 73 -2.35 4.02 10.54
CA ALA A 73 -1.15 4.42 11.27
C ALA A 73 0.00 4.71 10.30
N THR A 74 0.21 3.83 9.30
CA THR A 74 1.26 3.95 8.28
C THR A 74 1.07 5.17 7.39
N TYR A 75 -0.11 5.35 6.81
CA TYR A 75 -0.39 6.47 5.89
C TYR A 75 -0.30 7.82 6.60
N CYS A 76 -0.90 7.93 7.79
CA CYS A 76 -0.84 9.16 8.56
C CYS A 76 0.60 9.47 9.07
N ALA A 77 1.41 8.44 9.37
CA ALA A 77 2.83 8.63 9.68
C ALA A 77 3.58 9.18 8.44
N GLY A 78 3.33 8.63 7.24
CA GLY A 78 3.88 9.14 5.98
C GLY A 78 3.57 10.62 5.79
N GLU A 79 2.30 11.00 5.88
CA GLU A 79 1.88 12.41 5.74
C GLU A 79 2.56 13.34 6.76
N TYR A 80 2.89 12.86 7.95
CA TYR A 80 3.62 13.65 8.95
C TYR A 80 5.12 13.75 8.64
N TRP A 81 5.78 12.63 8.26
CA TRP A 81 7.23 12.59 8.13
C TRP A 81 7.73 13.07 6.78
N ASP A 82 6.95 12.92 5.71
CA ASP A 82 7.35 13.23 4.32
C ASP A 82 6.88 14.63 3.85
N VAL A 83 6.53 15.53 4.80
CA VAL A 83 6.04 16.90 4.47
C VAL A 83 6.98 17.69 3.56
N ALA A 84 8.31 17.55 3.76
CA ALA A 84 9.29 18.29 2.95
C ALA A 84 9.26 17.84 1.49
N GLU A 85 9.27 16.53 1.25
CA GLU A 85 9.19 15.89 -0.06
C GLU A 85 7.85 16.20 -0.74
N ASP A 86 6.76 16.02 -0.01
CA ASP A 86 5.40 16.28 -0.51
C ASP A 86 5.18 17.74 -0.88
N THR A 87 5.87 18.68 -0.23
CA THR A 87 5.83 20.10 -0.58
C THR A 87 6.55 20.35 -1.92
N LEU A 88 7.65 19.63 -2.19
CA LEU A 88 8.32 19.69 -3.49
C LEU A 88 7.46 19.07 -4.59
N VAL A 89 6.84 17.92 -4.31
CA VAL A 89 5.89 17.28 -5.23
C VAL A 89 4.74 18.23 -5.59
N ASP A 90 4.20 18.96 -4.62
CA ASP A 90 3.11 19.91 -4.85
C ASP A 90 3.51 21.03 -5.83
N ARG A 91 4.75 21.52 -5.72
CA ARG A 91 5.30 22.54 -6.63
C ARG A 91 5.56 22.01 -8.05
N LEU A 92 5.96 20.75 -8.20
CA LEU A 92 6.26 20.11 -9.48
C LEU A 92 5.01 19.51 -10.14
N GLY A 93 3.92 19.43 -9.39
CA GLY A 93 2.65 18.85 -9.80
C GLY A 93 2.42 17.48 -9.19
N ARG A 94 1.36 17.36 -8.39
CA ARG A 94 0.98 16.14 -7.67
C ARG A 94 0.36 15.09 -8.60
N SER A 95 0.69 13.83 -8.37
CA SER A 95 0.02 12.66 -8.95
C SER A 95 -1.16 12.21 -8.04
N ARG A 96 -2.14 11.53 -8.62
CA ARG A 96 -3.21 10.88 -7.84
C ARG A 96 -2.73 9.65 -7.05
N PHE A 97 -1.63 9.06 -7.48
CA PHE A 97 -1.11 7.79 -6.96
C PHE A 97 0.14 7.97 -6.10
N ALA A 98 0.74 9.15 -6.10
CA ALA A 98 2.00 9.46 -5.44
C ALA A 98 1.94 10.83 -4.75
N GLY A 99 2.94 11.18 -3.91
CA GLY A 99 3.09 12.50 -3.32
C GLY A 99 2.14 12.83 -2.18
N GLY A 100 1.71 11.86 -1.40
CA GLY A 100 0.81 12.08 -0.25
C GLY A 100 -0.58 12.60 -0.65
N SER A 101 -1.40 12.99 0.32
CA SER A 101 -2.75 13.52 0.10
C SER A 101 -2.77 15.01 -0.26
N GLY A 102 -1.74 15.75 0.10
CA GLY A 102 -1.63 17.19 -0.07
C GLY A 102 -2.48 18.03 0.88
N VAL A 103 -3.15 17.43 1.84
CA VAL A 103 -4.03 18.18 2.78
C VAL A 103 -3.26 19.10 3.70
N ILE A 104 -2.04 18.70 4.10
CA ILE A 104 -1.16 19.51 4.96
C ILE A 104 -0.60 20.68 4.14
N GLN A 105 -0.12 20.45 2.93
CA GLN A 105 0.44 21.47 2.04
C GLN A 105 -0.59 22.55 1.68
N ARG A 106 -1.86 22.15 1.53
CA ARG A 106 -2.98 23.09 1.28
C ARG A 106 -3.52 23.78 2.54
N GLY A 107 -2.94 23.50 3.73
CA GLY A 107 -3.39 24.10 4.99
C GLY A 107 -4.76 23.63 5.46
N LEU A 108 -5.32 22.54 4.91
CA LEU A 108 -6.64 22.01 5.30
C LEU A 108 -6.60 21.30 6.65
N LEU A 109 -5.48 20.64 6.97
CA LEU A 109 -5.22 20.02 8.26
C LEU A 109 -3.80 20.36 8.73
N PRO A 110 -3.59 20.57 10.05
CA PRO A 110 -2.25 20.78 10.58
C PRO A 110 -1.47 19.46 10.56
N ARG A 111 -0.15 19.54 10.43
CA ARG A 111 0.76 18.37 10.47
C ARG A 111 0.55 17.51 11.73
N SER A 112 0.30 18.14 12.88
CA SER A 112 0.01 17.45 14.14
C SER A 112 -1.23 16.56 14.09
N ALA A 113 -2.24 16.89 13.26
CA ALA A 113 -3.42 16.06 13.08
C ALA A 113 -3.08 14.72 12.44
N ALA A 114 -2.15 14.69 11.46
CA ALA A 114 -1.68 13.45 10.86
C ALA A 114 -0.94 12.57 11.88
N LEU A 115 -0.04 13.15 12.70
CA LEU A 115 0.63 12.42 13.77
C LEU A 115 -0.36 11.89 14.80
N GLY A 116 -1.32 12.73 15.24
CA GLY A 116 -2.35 12.32 16.19
C GLY A 116 -3.19 11.16 15.67
N ALA A 117 -3.61 11.22 14.39
CA ALA A 117 -4.34 10.11 13.74
C ALA A 117 -3.49 8.83 13.63
N SER A 118 -2.19 8.97 13.30
CA SER A 118 -1.27 7.84 13.24
C SER A 118 -1.15 7.16 14.60
N LEU A 119 -0.88 7.93 15.69
CA LEU A 119 -0.74 7.38 17.03
C LEU A 119 -2.05 6.78 17.57
N ALA A 120 -3.19 7.42 17.33
CA ALA A 120 -4.50 6.88 17.70
C ALA A 120 -4.77 5.54 16.99
N SER A 121 -4.49 5.46 15.68
CA SER A 121 -4.63 4.22 14.92
C SER A 121 -3.67 3.12 15.39
N LEU A 122 -2.44 3.48 15.80
CA LEU A 122 -1.48 2.55 16.41
C LEU A 122 -2.02 1.97 17.72
N VAL A 123 -2.53 2.81 18.62
CA VAL A 123 -3.12 2.38 19.90
C VAL A 123 -4.33 1.46 19.64
N LEU A 124 -5.20 1.82 18.70
CA LEU A 124 -6.34 0.99 18.33
C LEU A 124 -5.90 -0.37 17.78
N ALA A 125 -4.89 -0.41 16.91
CA ALA A 125 -4.36 -1.66 16.35
C ALA A 125 -3.76 -2.57 17.44
N VAL A 126 -3.06 -1.99 18.42
CA VAL A 126 -2.58 -2.74 19.61
C VAL A 126 -3.75 -3.29 20.40
N GLY A 127 -4.79 -2.47 20.67
CA GLY A 127 -6.02 -2.91 21.35
C GLY A 127 -6.70 -4.07 20.62
N VAL A 128 -6.82 -3.99 19.28
CA VAL A 128 -7.37 -5.07 18.44
C VAL A 128 -6.51 -6.34 18.56
N ALA A 129 -5.19 -6.24 18.52
CA ALA A 129 -4.29 -7.39 18.65
C ALA A 129 -4.44 -8.07 20.02
N LEU A 130 -4.59 -7.29 21.10
CA LEU A 130 -4.84 -7.81 22.45
C LEU A 130 -6.20 -8.52 22.54
N VAL A 131 -7.26 -7.93 21.98
CA VAL A 131 -8.60 -8.55 21.91
C VAL A 131 -8.54 -9.87 21.14
N LEU A 132 -7.86 -9.91 19.99
CA LEU A 132 -7.70 -11.13 19.20
C LEU A 132 -6.91 -12.20 19.96
N GLN A 133 -5.78 -11.86 20.56
CA GLN A 133 -4.95 -12.85 21.24
C GLN A 133 -5.55 -13.32 22.56
N LEU A 134 -6.01 -12.41 23.41
CA LEU A 134 -6.45 -12.71 24.77
C LEU A 134 -7.94 -13.05 24.81
N GLY A 135 -8.79 -12.30 24.12
CA GLY A 135 -10.24 -12.51 24.09
C GLY A 135 -10.62 -13.69 23.18
N TYR A 136 -10.16 -13.66 21.94
CA TYR A 136 -10.49 -14.68 20.93
C TYR A 136 -9.53 -15.87 20.90
N ARG A 137 -8.40 -15.81 21.63
CA ARG A 137 -7.39 -16.87 21.76
C ARG A 137 -6.87 -17.36 20.40
N THR A 138 -6.59 -16.43 19.49
CA THR A 138 -6.12 -16.71 18.14
C THR A 138 -4.69 -17.28 18.07
N GLY A 139 -3.97 -17.30 19.18
CA GLY A 139 -2.65 -17.92 19.32
C GLY A 139 -1.52 -16.92 19.62
N PRO A 140 -0.33 -17.43 20.02
CA PRO A 140 0.74 -16.62 20.59
C PRO A 140 1.42 -15.68 19.58
N TRP A 141 1.31 -15.96 18.25
CA TRP A 141 1.92 -15.16 17.20
C TRP A 141 1.09 -13.94 16.78
N THR A 142 -0.13 -13.77 17.31
CA THR A 142 -1.01 -12.63 16.97
C THR A 142 -0.35 -11.29 17.32
N ILE A 143 0.15 -11.12 18.55
CA ILE A 143 0.88 -9.90 18.95
C ILE A 143 2.20 -9.73 18.20
N PRO A 144 3.09 -10.75 18.04
CA PRO A 144 4.26 -10.65 17.20
C PRO A 144 3.98 -10.19 15.76
N PHE A 145 2.96 -10.73 15.10
CA PHE A 145 2.57 -10.29 13.76
C PHE A 145 2.05 -8.84 13.74
N ALA A 146 1.22 -8.47 14.71
CA ALA A 146 0.74 -7.10 14.84
C ALA A 146 1.90 -6.11 15.10
N ALA A 147 2.83 -6.46 15.99
CA ALA A 147 4.02 -5.64 16.26
C ALA A 147 4.88 -5.48 15.01
N LEU A 148 5.10 -6.56 14.25
CA LEU A 148 5.85 -6.52 13.00
C LEU A 148 5.20 -5.59 11.96
N ALA A 149 3.86 -5.69 11.79
CA ALA A 149 3.10 -4.84 10.89
C ALA A 149 3.13 -3.36 11.33
N LEU A 150 2.93 -3.08 12.62
CA LEU A 150 2.92 -1.72 13.16
C LEU A 150 4.29 -1.06 13.10
N LEU A 151 5.34 -1.75 13.56
CA LEU A 151 6.70 -1.23 13.53
C LEU A 151 7.16 -1.03 12.08
N GLY A 152 6.90 -2.00 11.24
CA GLY A 152 7.24 -1.91 9.82
C GLY A 152 6.50 -0.79 9.08
N GLY A 153 5.21 -0.64 9.33
CA GLY A 153 4.40 0.42 8.74
C GLY A 153 4.77 1.80 9.26
N PHE A 154 4.88 1.98 10.59
CA PHE A 154 5.23 3.26 11.18
C PHE A 154 6.63 3.72 10.78
N PHE A 155 7.64 2.85 10.90
CA PHE A 155 9.02 3.16 10.55
C PHE A 155 9.31 3.12 9.05
N TYR A 156 8.30 2.85 8.21
CA TYR A 156 8.45 3.04 6.77
C TYR A 156 8.84 4.48 6.42
N SER A 157 8.15 5.46 6.99
CA SER A 157 8.46 6.89 6.83
C SER A 157 9.13 7.50 8.07
N ALA A 158 8.87 6.99 9.28
CA ALA A 158 9.33 7.59 10.53
C ALA A 158 10.84 7.42 10.77
N ARG A 159 11.46 8.48 11.30
CA ARG A 159 12.86 8.42 11.78
C ARG A 159 12.94 7.62 13.08
N PRO A 160 14.08 6.97 13.39
CA PRO A 160 15.36 7.00 12.67
C PRO A 160 15.46 6.00 11.49
N VAL A 161 14.53 5.02 11.37
CA VAL A 161 14.68 3.91 10.40
C VAL A 161 14.43 4.38 8.99
N ARG A 162 13.24 4.89 8.70
CA ARG A 162 12.83 5.47 7.40
C ARG A 162 13.14 4.56 6.20
N TRP A 163 12.53 3.36 6.15
CA TRP A 163 12.76 2.37 5.09
C TRP A 163 12.60 2.93 3.68
N VAL A 164 11.62 3.83 3.49
CA VAL A 164 11.31 4.50 2.22
C VAL A 164 12.51 5.22 1.58
N SER A 165 13.53 5.59 2.36
CA SER A 165 14.72 6.31 1.89
C SER A 165 15.96 5.42 1.75
N LYS A 166 15.87 4.11 1.99
CA LYS A 166 17.04 3.24 2.08
C LYS A 166 17.20 2.29 0.89
N GLY A 167 16.28 2.31 -0.09
CA GLY A 167 16.31 1.41 -1.25
C GLY A 167 15.96 -0.03 -0.91
N VAL A 168 15.43 -0.28 0.28
CA VAL A 168 14.90 -1.57 0.74
C VAL A 168 13.43 -1.46 1.14
N GLY A 169 12.87 -0.24 1.08
CA GLY A 169 11.47 0.04 1.42
C GLY A 169 10.51 -0.73 0.53
N GLU A 170 10.82 -0.86 -0.74
CA GLU A 170 10.02 -1.56 -1.74
C GLU A 170 9.94 -3.07 -1.43
N LEU A 171 11.05 -3.69 -1.00
CA LEU A 171 11.07 -5.08 -0.54
C LEU A 171 10.28 -5.25 0.77
N TRP A 172 10.34 -4.24 1.64
CA TRP A 172 9.53 -4.22 2.85
C TRP A 172 8.03 -4.16 2.53
N ILE A 173 7.64 -3.37 1.53
CA ILE A 173 6.27 -3.32 1.01
C ILE A 173 5.84 -4.69 0.45
N VAL A 174 6.71 -5.38 -0.31
CA VAL A 174 6.45 -6.76 -0.79
C VAL A 174 6.09 -7.68 0.37
N PHE A 175 6.84 -7.62 1.45
CA PHE A 175 6.57 -8.42 2.64
C PHE A 175 5.26 -8.02 3.33
N CYS A 176 5.08 -6.70 3.60
CA CYS A 176 3.93 -6.18 4.35
C CYS A 176 2.59 -6.28 3.63
N TYR A 177 2.57 -6.29 2.29
CA TYR A 177 1.34 -6.36 1.50
C TYR A 177 1.20 -7.66 0.69
N GLY A 178 2.31 -8.37 0.45
CA GLY A 178 2.30 -9.67 -0.24
C GLY A 178 2.10 -10.83 0.73
N TRP A 179 3.04 -11.00 1.67
CA TRP A 179 3.05 -12.18 2.53
C TRP A 179 2.28 -11.98 3.84
N LEU A 180 2.58 -10.91 4.57
CA LEU A 180 2.12 -10.73 5.94
C LEU A 180 0.59 -10.75 6.08
N PRO A 181 -0.21 -10.03 5.27
CA PRO A 181 -1.66 -10.03 5.45
C PRO A 181 -2.29 -11.38 5.11
N VAL A 182 -1.80 -12.12 4.09
CA VAL A 182 -2.30 -13.46 3.77
C VAL A 182 -1.97 -14.43 4.91
N ALA A 183 -0.72 -14.38 5.42
CA ALA A 183 -0.28 -15.21 6.53
C ALA A 183 -1.07 -14.93 7.81
N VAL A 184 -1.28 -13.66 8.15
CA VAL A 184 -2.03 -13.25 9.34
C VAL A 184 -3.51 -13.66 9.20
N GLY A 185 -4.13 -13.43 8.04
CA GLY A 185 -5.50 -13.84 7.79
C GLY A 185 -5.71 -15.34 8.01
N TYR A 186 -4.82 -16.15 7.47
CA TYR A 186 -4.85 -17.60 7.67
C TYR A 186 -4.57 -17.98 9.13
N TYR A 187 -3.53 -17.39 9.72
CA TYR A 187 -3.11 -17.69 11.09
C TYR A 187 -4.19 -17.38 12.13
N LEU A 188 -4.87 -16.25 12.05
CA LEU A 188 -5.91 -15.87 13.00
C LEU A 188 -7.06 -16.86 13.08
N GLN A 189 -7.32 -17.60 12.00
CA GLN A 189 -8.36 -18.63 11.94
C GLN A 189 -7.88 -20.01 12.41
N THR A 190 -6.59 -20.35 12.17
CA THR A 190 -6.09 -21.73 12.29
C THR A 190 -5.00 -21.91 13.34
N GLY A 191 -4.36 -20.83 13.81
CA GLY A 191 -3.18 -20.87 14.68
C GLY A 191 -1.88 -21.30 14.00
N LYS A 192 -1.87 -21.51 12.68
CA LYS A 192 -0.71 -21.91 11.87
C LYS A 192 -0.66 -21.16 10.53
N VAL A 193 0.42 -21.30 9.77
CA VAL A 193 0.53 -20.77 8.39
C VAL A 193 0.75 -21.93 7.45
N ALA A 194 -0.14 -22.12 6.47
CA ALA A 194 -0.03 -23.23 5.51
C ALA A 194 1.04 -22.94 4.42
N PRO A 195 1.72 -23.97 3.88
CA PRO A 195 2.73 -23.78 2.82
C PRO A 195 2.21 -23.05 1.58
N VAL A 196 0.93 -23.24 1.20
CA VAL A 196 0.32 -22.57 0.05
C VAL A 196 0.35 -21.03 0.18
N VAL A 197 0.29 -20.49 1.41
CA VAL A 197 0.37 -19.05 1.68
C VAL A 197 1.66 -18.45 1.11
N HIS A 198 2.78 -19.16 1.24
CA HIS A 198 4.08 -18.70 0.72
C HIS A 198 4.08 -18.59 -0.80
N TRP A 199 3.44 -19.52 -1.49
CA TRP A 199 3.36 -19.53 -2.95
C TRP A 199 2.45 -18.42 -3.48
N LEU A 200 1.28 -18.21 -2.87
CA LEU A 200 0.34 -17.15 -3.24
C LEU A 200 0.89 -15.75 -2.95
N ALA A 201 1.70 -15.63 -1.91
CA ALA A 201 2.30 -14.36 -1.53
C ALA A 201 3.31 -13.82 -2.57
N VAL A 202 3.96 -14.71 -3.35
CA VAL A 202 4.98 -14.28 -4.34
C VAL A 202 4.38 -13.44 -5.46
N PRO A 203 3.37 -13.88 -6.23
CA PRO A 203 2.80 -13.05 -7.28
C PRO A 203 2.11 -11.79 -6.74
N ILE A 204 1.46 -11.86 -5.57
CA ILE A 204 0.87 -10.70 -4.91
C ILE A 204 1.97 -9.69 -4.52
N GLY A 205 3.07 -10.18 -3.93
CA GLY A 205 4.21 -9.36 -3.54
C GLY A 205 4.91 -8.70 -4.73
N LEU A 206 5.11 -9.42 -5.84
CA LEU A 206 5.72 -8.86 -7.04
C LEU A 206 4.83 -7.83 -7.75
N THR A 207 3.50 -8.02 -7.72
CA THR A 207 2.60 -7.02 -8.28
C THR A 207 2.50 -5.77 -7.41
N ILE A 208 2.53 -5.87 -6.07
CA ILE A 208 2.59 -4.68 -5.20
C ILE A 208 3.97 -3.99 -5.26
N PHE A 209 5.07 -4.75 -5.46
CA PHE A 209 6.37 -4.17 -5.78
C PHE A 209 6.29 -3.26 -7.02
N ASN A 210 5.64 -3.72 -8.07
CA ASN A 210 5.44 -2.94 -9.27
C ASN A 210 4.57 -1.69 -9.03
N VAL A 211 3.57 -1.78 -8.14
CA VAL A 211 2.75 -0.61 -7.75
C VAL A 211 3.61 0.46 -7.10
N ILE A 212 4.41 0.10 -6.08
CA ILE A 212 5.23 1.09 -5.38
C ILE A 212 6.32 1.65 -6.28
N LEU A 213 7.02 0.78 -7.02
CA LEU A 213 8.10 1.19 -7.93
C LEU A 213 7.62 2.18 -8.99
N LEU A 214 6.45 1.92 -9.60
CA LEU A 214 5.92 2.82 -10.64
C LEU A 214 5.35 4.12 -10.04
N ASN A 215 4.83 4.08 -8.81
CA ASN A 215 4.36 5.27 -8.09
C ASN A 215 5.50 6.22 -7.65
N GLU A 216 6.75 5.75 -7.65
CA GLU A 216 7.93 6.60 -7.41
C GLU A 216 8.32 7.43 -8.65
N PHE A 217 7.82 7.09 -9.85
CA PHE A 217 8.20 7.80 -11.08
C PHE A 217 7.64 9.23 -11.16
N PRO A 218 6.38 9.53 -10.79
CA PRO A 218 5.88 10.89 -10.73
C PRO A 218 6.65 11.77 -9.75
N ASP A 219 7.11 11.19 -8.63
CA ASP A 219 7.78 11.90 -7.53
C ASP A 219 9.31 11.95 -7.69
N TYR A 220 9.86 11.33 -8.73
CA TYR A 220 11.30 11.11 -8.92
C TYR A 220 12.15 12.38 -8.72
N GLU A 221 11.77 13.49 -9.33
CA GLU A 221 12.56 14.74 -9.25
C GLU A 221 12.46 15.37 -7.85
N ALA A 222 11.30 15.32 -7.21
CA ALA A 222 11.10 15.80 -5.85
C ALA A 222 11.85 14.93 -4.84
N ASP A 223 11.73 13.61 -4.95
CA ASP A 223 12.40 12.66 -4.07
C ASP A 223 13.93 12.78 -4.18
N ARG A 224 14.44 12.92 -5.41
CA ARG A 224 15.87 13.15 -5.67
C ARG A 224 16.35 14.47 -5.06
N ALA A 225 15.60 15.56 -5.21
CA ALA A 225 15.94 16.86 -4.66
C ALA A 225 15.90 16.87 -3.13
N ALA A 226 14.98 16.08 -2.52
CA ALA A 226 14.89 15.91 -1.08
C ALA A 226 15.92 14.91 -0.48
N GLY A 227 16.72 14.24 -1.32
CA GLY A 227 17.69 13.22 -0.88
C GLY A 227 17.04 11.90 -0.45
N LYS A 228 15.81 11.61 -0.89
CA LYS A 228 15.12 10.34 -0.65
C LYS A 228 15.72 9.26 -1.55
N GLY A 229 16.24 8.20 -0.98
CA GLY A 229 16.97 7.16 -1.69
C GLY A 229 16.10 5.90 -1.95
N ASN A 230 14.90 6.05 -2.53
CA ASN A 230 14.09 4.94 -3.02
C ASN A 230 14.71 4.27 -4.27
N LEU A 231 14.17 3.13 -4.71
CA LEU A 231 14.75 2.38 -5.84
C LEU A 231 14.75 3.18 -7.14
N ALA A 232 13.69 3.92 -7.44
CA ALA A 232 13.63 4.72 -8.67
C ALA A 232 14.73 5.79 -8.68
N VAL A 233 14.98 6.47 -7.55
CA VAL A 233 16.06 7.47 -7.43
C VAL A 233 17.44 6.82 -7.53
N ARG A 234 17.66 5.65 -6.90
CA ARG A 234 18.94 4.95 -6.90
C ARG A 234 19.31 4.37 -8.27
N LEU A 235 18.35 3.79 -8.97
CA LEU A 235 18.56 3.12 -10.24
C LEU A 235 18.45 4.06 -11.44
N GLY A 236 17.70 5.14 -11.30
CA GLY A 236 17.16 5.92 -12.41
C GLY A 236 15.92 5.24 -13.01
N ARG A 237 15.01 6.05 -13.57
CA ARG A 237 13.71 5.58 -14.11
C ARG A 237 13.85 4.55 -15.23
N GLU A 238 14.91 4.62 -16.04
CA GLU A 238 15.18 3.66 -17.12
C GLU A 238 15.47 2.26 -16.58
N ARG A 239 16.40 2.12 -15.63
CA ARG A 239 16.70 0.81 -15.01
C ARG A 239 15.56 0.30 -14.14
N ALA A 240 14.87 1.22 -13.46
CA ALA A 240 13.68 0.88 -12.68
C ALA A 240 12.56 0.33 -13.59
N SER A 241 12.40 0.84 -14.83
CA SER A 241 11.44 0.28 -15.79
C SER A 241 11.81 -1.15 -16.25
N VAL A 242 13.10 -1.47 -16.36
CA VAL A 242 13.55 -2.84 -16.64
C VAL A 242 13.26 -3.76 -15.45
N LEU A 243 13.57 -3.29 -14.23
CA LEU A 243 13.26 -4.03 -12.99
C LEU A 243 11.76 -4.29 -12.83
N TYR A 244 10.91 -3.31 -13.17
CA TYR A 244 9.46 -3.48 -13.28
C TYR A 244 9.09 -4.63 -14.21
N GLY A 245 9.71 -4.70 -15.40
CA GLY A 245 9.49 -5.78 -16.36
C GLY A 245 9.89 -7.15 -15.81
N LEU A 246 11.04 -7.25 -15.15
CA LEU A 246 11.51 -8.49 -14.52
C LEU A 246 10.57 -8.95 -13.40
N ALA A 247 10.10 -8.04 -12.54
CA ALA A 247 9.14 -8.35 -11.50
C ALA A 247 7.78 -8.78 -12.07
N SER A 248 7.35 -8.18 -13.20
CA SER A 248 6.14 -8.63 -13.91
C SER A 248 6.26 -10.08 -14.39
N VAL A 249 7.36 -10.42 -15.07
CA VAL A 249 7.62 -11.80 -15.55
C VAL A 249 7.69 -12.76 -14.36
N GLY A 250 8.39 -12.38 -13.29
CA GLY A 250 8.45 -13.18 -12.05
C GLY A 250 7.06 -13.42 -11.45
N SER A 251 6.17 -12.42 -11.46
CA SER A 251 4.80 -12.55 -11.00
C SER A 251 3.98 -13.53 -11.83
N TRP A 252 4.11 -13.48 -13.18
CA TRP A 252 3.40 -14.41 -14.06
C TRP A 252 3.86 -15.85 -13.84
N VAL A 253 5.18 -16.06 -13.79
CA VAL A 253 5.75 -17.40 -13.51
C VAL A 253 5.28 -17.92 -12.16
N ALA A 254 5.35 -17.08 -11.11
CA ALA A 254 4.93 -17.48 -9.76
C ALA A 254 3.44 -17.82 -9.70
N MET A 255 2.58 -17.08 -10.43
CA MET A 255 1.15 -17.38 -10.53
C MET A 255 0.91 -18.79 -11.10
N PHE A 256 1.59 -19.15 -12.19
CA PHE A 256 1.45 -20.48 -12.77
C PHE A 256 2.06 -21.58 -11.90
N LEU A 257 3.18 -21.34 -11.24
CA LEU A 257 3.79 -22.28 -10.31
C LEU A 257 2.91 -22.55 -9.08
N SER A 258 2.13 -21.56 -8.64
CA SER A 258 1.20 -21.72 -7.51
C SER A 258 0.13 -22.78 -7.74
N LEU A 259 -0.21 -23.11 -8.99
CA LEU A 259 -1.18 -24.16 -9.34
C LEU A 259 -0.74 -25.54 -8.85
N GLY A 260 0.59 -25.82 -8.86
CA GLY A 260 1.15 -27.06 -8.30
C GLY A 260 1.01 -27.20 -6.79
N GLN A 261 0.52 -26.17 -6.10
CA GLN A 261 0.38 -26.09 -4.65
C GLN A 261 -1.08 -26.19 -4.16
N GLY A 262 -1.96 -26.75 -4.96
CA GLY A 262 -3.38 -26.93 -4.61
C GLY A 262 -4.27 -25.71 -4.90
N VAL A 263 -3.77 -24.75 -5.66
CA VAL A 263 -4.60 -23.62 -6.14
C VAL A 263 -5.59 -24.11 -7.20
N PRO A 264 -6.90 -23.80 -7.08
CA PRO A 264 -7.89 -24.22 -8.07
C PRO A 264 -7.56 -23.71 -9.48
N ARG A 265 -7.74 -24.55 -10.50
CA ARG A 265 -7.47 -24.19 -11.90
C ARG A 265 -8.27 -22.97 -12.39
N LEU A 266 -9.40 -22.70 -11.75
CA LEU A 266 -10.21 -21.51 -12.01
C LEU A 266 -9.39 -20.22 -11.86
N ALA A 267 -8.39 -20.18 -10.96
CA ALA A 267 -7.51 -19.03 -10.78
C ALA A 267 -6.83 -18.60 -12.09
N VAL A 268 -6.45 -19.56 -12.96
CA VAL A 268 -5.83 -19.24 -14.27
C VAL A 268 -6.81 -18.49 -15.15
N TRP A 269 -8.02 -19.01 -15.30
CA TRP A 269 -9.03 -18.39 -16.17
C TRP A 269 -9.36 -16.98 -15.71
N LEU A 270 -9.52 -16.78 -14.40
CA LEU A 270 -9.75 -15.46 -13.82
C LEU A 270 -8.55 -14.53 -13.97
N TYR A 271 -7.34 -15.09 -14.01
CA TYR A 271 -6.11 -14.32 -14.17
C TYR A 271 -5.81 -13.92 -15.62
N LEU A 272 -6.32 -14.62 -16.64
CA LEU A 272 -6.04 -14.31 -18.06
C LEU A 272 -6.26 -12.83 -18.44
N PRO A 273 -7.39 -12.19 -18.10
CA PRO A 273 -7.58 -10.77 -18.40
C PRO A 273 -6.59 -9.87 -17.64
N ILE A 274 -6.22 -10.25 -16.40
CA ILE A 274 -5.23 -9.53 -15.61
C ILE A 274 -3.84 -9.70 -16.22
N LEU A 275 -3.50 -10.90 -16.70
CA LEU A 275 -2.25 -11.17 -17.41
C LEU A 275 -2.16 -10.33 -18.69
N ALA A 276 -3.23 -10.26 -19.49
CA ALA A 276 -3.27 -9.45 -20.70
C ALA A 276 -3.03 -7.95 -20.39
N LEU A 277 -3.67 -7.42 -19.34
CA LEU A 277 -3.45 -6.06 -18.87
C LEU A 277 -2.00 -5.88 -18.39
N SER A 278 -1.48 -6.81 -17.60
CA SER A 278 -0.10 -6.76 -17.08
C SER A 278 0.94 -6.81 -18.20
N LEU A 279 0.73 -7.63 -19.23
CA LEU A 279 1.59 -7.67 -20.43
C LEU A 279 1.60 -6.32 -21.16
N ALA A 280 0.42 -5.73 -21.39
CA ALA A 280 0.31 -4.42 -22.04
C ALA A 280 1.01 -3.32 -21.23
N LEU A 281 0.79 -3.30 -19.90
CA LEU A 281 1.45 -2.34 -19.02
C LEU A 281 2.97 -2.50 -19.03
N THR A 282 3.46 -3.73 -18.89
CA THR A 282 4.89 -4.03 -18.90
C THR A 282 5.54 -3.54 -20.20
N MET A 283 4.90 -3.79 -21.34
CA MET A 283 5.37 -3.34 -22.64
C MET A 283 5.44 -1.79 -22.71
N LEU A 284 4.41 -1.10 -22.21
CA LEU A 284 4.37 0.37 -22.21
C LEU A 284 5.42 0.96 -21.26
N VAL A 285 5.59 0.39 -20.07
CA VAL A 285 6.57 0.85 -19.07
C VAL A 285 7.99 0.66 -19.62
N VAL A 286 8.35 -0.53 -20.12
CA VAL A 286 9.69 -0.84 -20.66
C VAL A 286 10.00 0.01 -21.88
N ARG A 287 9.00 0.33 -22.72
CA ARG A 287 9.15 1.24 -23.87
C ARG A 287 9.24 2.72 -23.47
N GLY A 288 9.24 3.05 -22.20
CA GLY A 288 9.41 4.42 -21.69
C GLY A 288 8.20 5.33 -21.88
N ARG A 289 6.98 4.78 -22.03
CA ARG A 289 5.74 5.58 -22.18
C ARG A 289 5.39 6.36 -20.91
N TRP A 290 6.02 6.02 -19.80
CA TRP A 290 5.94 6.77 -18.53
C TRP A 290 6.52 8.20 -18.62
N ARG A 291 7.28 8.55 -19.66
CA ARG A 291 7.80 9.92 -19.86
C ARG A 291 6.69 10.93 -20.12
N GLU A 292 5.57 10.48 -20.65
CA GLU A 292 4.37 11.30 -20.82
C GLU A 292 3.52 11.23 -19.54
N ARG A 293 3.31 12.36 -18.89
CA ARG A 293 2.64 12.43 -17.57
C ARG A 293 1.23 11.85 -17.57
N ALA A 294 0.40 12.19 -18.57
CA ALA A 294 -0.96 11.68 -18.66
C ALA A 294 -0.99 10.15 -18.85
N THR A 295 -0.01 9.60 -19.55
CA THR A 295 0.16 8.15 -19.71
C THR A 295 0.63 7.53 -18.40
N LEU A 296 1.61 8.12 -17.70
CA LEU A 296 2.10 7.63 -16.40
C LEU A 296 0.98 7.51 -15.37
N GLU A 297 0.08 8.50 -15.25
CA GLU A 297 -1.08 8.43 -14.36
C GLU A 297 -1.99 7.22 -14.67
N ARG A 298 -2.25 6.96 -15.96
CA ARG A 298 -3.02 5.79 -16.39
C ARG A 298 -2.30 4.47 -16.09
N LEU A 299 -0.99 4.42 -16.29
CA LEU A 299 -0.17 3.25 -15.99
C LEU A 299 -0.18 2.95 -14.48
N CYS A 300 -0.05 3.96 -13.61
CA CYS A 300 -0.14 3.77 -12.15
C CYS A 300 -1.51 3.21 -11.73
N GLY A 301 -2.60 3.78 -12.26
CA GLY A 301 -3.96 3.30 -11.98
C GLY A 301 -4.20 1.87 -12.46
N ALA A 302 -3.83 1.56 -13.70
CA ALA A 302 -3.98 0.21 -14.26
C ALA A 302 -3.09 -0.82 -13.55
N ASN A 303 -1.90 -0.42 -13.06
CA ASN A 303 -1.03 -1.27 -12.27
C ASN A 303 -1.65 -1.67 -10.92
N LEU A 304 -2.38 -0.75 -10.27
CA LEU A 304 -3.16 -1.08 -9.08
C LEU A 304 -4.25 -2.12 -9.40
N VAL A 305 -4.90 -2.03 -10.57
CA VAL A 305 -5.88 -3.02 -11.02
C VAL A 305 -5.22 -4.39 -11.21
N VAL A 306 -4.00 -4.46 -11.74
CA VAL A 306 -3.24 -5.73 -11.86
C VAL A 306 -2.98 -6.35 -10.49
N ASN A 307 -2.55 -5.56 -9.50
CA ASN A 307 -2.30 -6.07 -8.14
C ASN A 307 -3.57 -6.60 -7.48
N LEU A 308 -4.64 -5.80 -7.46
CA LEU A 308 -5.92 -6.19 -6.87
C LEU A 308 -6.55 -7.36 -7.62
N GLY A 309 -6.48 -7.36 -8.96
CA GLY A 309 -6.99 -8.42 -9.80
C GLY A 309 -6.26 -9.75 -9.59
N THR A 310 -4.95 -9.73 -9.39
CA THR A 310 -4.16 -10.93 -9.04
C THR A 310 -4.63 -11.55 -7.74
N THR A 311 -4.83 -10.74 -6.70
CA THR A 311 -5.33 -11.23 -5.41
C THR A 311 -6.79 -11.68 -5.52
N ALA A 312 -7.64 -10.93 -6.21
CA ALA A 312 -9.05 -11.26 -6.41
C ALA A 312 -9.23 -12.58 -7.19
N ALA A 313 -8.38 -12.85 -8.18
CA ALA A 313 -8.40 -14.12 -8.91
C ALA A 313 -8.23 -15.33 -7.98
N TYR A 314 -7.32 -15.24 -7.01
CA TYR A 314 -7.16 -16.26 -5.98
C TYR A 314 -8.38 -16.35 -5.05
N VAL A 315 -8.84 -15.20 -4.53
CA VAL A 315 -10.01 -15.17 -3.63
C VAL A 315 -11.21 -15.85 -4.28
N VAL A 316 -11.55 -15.45 -5.51
CA VAL A 316 -12.71 -16.01 -6.23
C VAL A 316 -12.49 -17.49 -6.57
N ALA A 317 -11.28 -17.87 -7.01
CA ALA A 317 -10.98 -19.25 -7.33
C ALA A 317 -11.15 -20.18 -6.11
N PHE A 318 -10.72 -19.76 -4.93
CA PHE A 318 -10.93 -20.55 -3.71
C PHE A 318 -12.36 -20.48 -3.18
N LEU A 319 -13.12 -19.42 -3.45
CA LEU A 319 -14.53 -19.35 -3.03
C LEU A 319 -15.45 -20.26 -3.85
N VAL A 320 -15.17 -20.39 -5.15
CA VAL A 320 -16.08 -21.08 -6.11
C VAL A 320 -15.58 -22.48 -6.49
N GLY A 321 -14.25 -22.66 -6.55
CA GLY A 321 -13.62 -23.94 -6.88
C GLY A 321 -13.38 -24.78 -5.64
#